data_e9166e6b6ab7c3cbfd8687bd65fef48f
#
_entry.id   e9166e6b6ab7c3cbfd8687bd65fef48f
#
_cell.length_a   1.000
_cell.length_b   1.000
_cell.length_c   1.000
_cell.angle_alpha   90.00
_cell.angle_beta   90.00
_cell.angle_gamma   90.00
#
_symmetry.space_group_name_H-M   'P 1'
#
loop_
_entity.id
_entity.type
_entity.pdbx_description
1 polymer ?
#
loop_
_entity_poly.entity_id
_entity_poly.type
_entity_poly.pdbx_seq_one_letter_code
_entity_poly.pdbx_strand_id
1 'polypeptide(L)'
;KMAKSLIGKYYRSDSYYENNLDREWVLNKIYIEVITAIETGDIDYAESRMNSLIRRYGAYLKTQPKSHIIRFVKLVRYYCRYPEEVTREKFANKVDATIKWKPSEQEDLFLMTIFAWLKSKMQKKNLYKVVLELVSNSSEKNN
;
A
#
# COMPACT_ATOMS: atom_id res chain seq x y z
N LYS A 1 -6.08 -16.05 9.45
CA LYS A 1 -6.86 -17.14 8.78
C LYS A 1 -8.16 -16.64 8.18
N MET A 2 -8.94 -15.80 8.87
CA MET A 2 -10.25 -15.31 8.42
C MET A 2 -10.18 -14.43 7.15
N ALA A 3 -9.26 -13.46 7.09
CA ALA A 3 -9.10 -12.58 5.92
C ALA A 3 -8.73 -13.35 4.64
N LYS A 4 -7.83 -14.33 4.73
CA LYS A 4 -7.44 -15.19 3.61
C LYS A 4 -8.60 -16.04 3.10
N SER A 5 -9.47 -16.51 4.02
CA SER A 5 -10.68 -17.28 3.69
C SER A 5 -11.76 -16.41 3.03
N LEU A 6 -11.91 -15.16 3.48
CA LEU A 6 -12.86 -14.21 2.87
C LEU A 6 -12.42 -13.80 1.46
N ILE A 7 -11.14 -13.49 1.28
CA ILE A 7 -10.57 -13.17 -0.04
C ILE A 7 -10.77 -14.35 -1.01
N GLY A 8 -10.56 -15.60 -0.56
CA GLY A 8 -10.76 -16.78 -1.38
C GLY A 8 -12.20 -17.05 -1.84
N LYS A 9 -13.20 -16.61 -1.06
CA LYS A 9 -14.62 -16.77 -1.42
C LYS A 9 -15.08 -15.85 -2.55
N TYR A 10 -14.41 -14.73 -2.73
CA TYR A 10 -14.74 -13.71 -3.74
C TYR A 10 -13.73 -13.67 -4.87
N TYR A 11 -13.06 -14.79 -5.14
CA TYR A 11 -11.99 -14.84 -6.14
C TYR A 11 -12.57 -14.85 -7.56
N ARG A 12 -12.51 -13.70 -8.19
CA ARG A 12 -12.68 -13.51 -9.63
C ARG A 12 -11.39 -12.91 -10.19
N SER A 13 -11.20 -13.01 -11.50
CA SER A 13 -10.04 -12.40 -12.16
C SER A 13 -10.05 -10.86 -12.03
N ASP A 14 -8.87 -10.26 -12.10
CA ASP A 14 -8.78 -8.80 -12.13
C ASP A 14 -9.54 -8.19 -13.31
N SER A 15 -9.55 -8.90 -14.47
CA SER A 15 -10.35 -8.51 -15.65
C SER A 15 -11.84 -8.49 -15.37
N TYR A 16 -12.35 -9.46 -14.62
CA TYR A 16 -13.75 -9.48 -14.23
C TYR A 16 -14.10 -8.23 -13.41
N TYR A 17 -13.30 -7.90 -12.42
CA TYR A 17 -13.57 -6.75 -11.56
C TYR A 17 -13.38 -5.42 -12.30
N GLU A 18 -12.39 -5.31 -13.20
CA GLU A 18 -12.18 -4.11 -14.01
C GLU A 18 -13.38 -3.84 -14.94
N ASN A 19 -13.99 -4.88 -15.50
CA ASN A 19 -15.13 -4.76 -16.38
C ASN A 19 -16.45 -4.48 -15.63
N ASN A 20 -16.61 -4.96 -14.40
CA ASN A 20 -17.85 -4.87 -13.65
C ASN A 20 -17.87 -3.74 -12.60
N LEU A 21 -16.70 -3.29 -12.17
CA LEU A 21 -16.55 -2.20 -11.20
C LEU A 21 -15.75 -1.06 -11.85
N ASP A 22 -14.48 -0.95 -11.50
CA ASP A 22 -13.56 -0.02 -12.15
C ASP A 22 -12.10 -0.41 -11.89
N ARG A 23 -11.20 0.32 -12.55
CA ARG A 23 -9.74 0.11 -12.43
C ARG A 23 -9.21 0.47 -11.05
N GLU A 24 -9.74 1.51 -10.42
CA GLU A 24 -9.37 1.94 -9.07
C GLU A 24 -9.67 0.85 -8.06
N TRP A 25 -10.84 0.24 -8.17
CA TRP A 25 -11.25 -0.86 -7.31
C TRP A 25 -10.27 -2.05 -7.42
N VAL A 26 -9.83 -2.39 -8.63
CA VAL A 26 -8.86 -3.46 -8.85
C VAL A 26 -7.50 -3.13 -8.24
N LEU A 27 -7.03 -1.89 -8.38
CA LEU A 27 -5.80 -1.45 -7.75
C LEU A 27 -5.87 -1.57 -6.23
N ASN A 28 -6.95 -1.13 -5.63
CA ASN A 28 -7.18 -1.24 -4.19
C ASN A 28 -7.23 -2.70 -3.73
N LYS A 29 -7.90 -3.56 -4.48
CA LYS A 29 -7.93 -5.01 -4.23
C LYS A 29 -6.52 -5.60 -4.22
N ILE A 30 -5.69 -5.27 -5.22
CA ILE A 30 -4.32 -5.78 -5.31
C ILE A 30 -3.49 -5.35 -4.10
N TYR A 31 -3.65 -4.11 -3.64
CA TYR A 31 -2.95 -3.63 -2.44
C TYR A 31 -3.33 -4.43 -1.19
N ILE A 32 -4.62 -4.67 -0.97
CA ILE A 32 -5.09 -5.47 0.15
C ILE A 32 -4.52 -6.89 0.08
N GLU A 33 -4.49 -7.49 -1.11
CA GLU A 33 -3.91 -8.81 -1.33
C GLU A 33 -2.40 -8.83 -1.01
N VAL A 34 -1.65 -7.83 -1.45
CA VAL A 34 -0.21 -7.70 -1.18
C VAL A 34 0.05 -7.55 0.32
N ILE A 35 -0.63 -6.63 0.98
CA ILE A 35 -0.47 -6.41 2.43
C ILE A 35 -0.84 -7.68 3.22
N THR A 36 -1.95 -8.31 2.88
CA THR A 36 -2.39 -9.54 3.54
C THR A 36 -1.38 -10.68 3.35
N ALA A 37 -0.82 -10.82 2.15
CA ALA A 37 0.20 -11.80 1.86
C ALA A 37 1.47 -11.58 2.70
N ILE A 38 1.94 -10.34 2.81
CA ILE A 38 3.09 -9.99 3.63
C ILE A 38 2.82 -10.29 5.12
N GLU A 39 1.66 -9.90 5.64
CA GLU A 39 1.28 -10.16 7.03
C GLU A 39 1.12 -11.66 7.36
N THR A 40 0.82 -12.46 6.36
CA THR A 40 0.70 -13.93 6.50
C THR A 40 1.98 -14.68 6.12
N GLY A 41 3.05 -13.97 5.74
CA GLY A 41 4.34 -14.55 5.37
C GLY A 41 4.40 -15.15 3.97
N ASP A 42 3.40 -14.91 3.12
CA ASP A 42 3.35 -15.40 1.74
C ASP A 42 4.00 -14.39 0.77
N ILE A 43 5.31 -14.24 0.90
CA ILE A 43 6.08 -13.24 0.17
C ILE A 43 6.08 -13.49 -1.34
N ASP A 44 6.12 -14.75 -1.77
CA ASP A 44 6.08 -15.11 -3.19
C ASP A 44 4.77 -14.66 -3.84
N TYR A 45 3.66 -14.85 -3.16
CA TYR A 45 2.36 -14.36 -3.63
C TYR A 45 2.32 -12.84 -3.67
N ALA A 46 2.84 -12.15 -2.64
CA ALA A 46 2.94 -10.69 -2.64
C ALA A 46 3.75 -10.17 -3.83
N GLU A 47 4.92 -10.75 -4.11
CA GLU A 47 5.73 -10.39 -5.27
C GLU A 47 5.02 -10.64 -6.60
N SER A 48 4.35 -11.78 -6.74
CA SER A 48 3.55 -12.12 -7.93
C SER A 48 2.46 -11.07 -8.18
N ARG A 49 1.74 -10.64 -7.14
CA ARG A 49 0.69 -9.62 -7.25
C ARG A 49 1.26 -8.25 -7.62
N MET A 50 2.37 -7.83 -7.02
CA MET A 50 3.07 -6.59 -7.38
C MET A 50 3.57 -6.60 -8.83
N ASN A 51 4.08 -7.74 -9.31
CA ASN A 51 4.48 -7.90 -10.70
C ASN A 51 3.29 -7.78 -11.67
N SER A 52 2.17 -8.40 -11.32
CA SER A 52 0.93 -8.31 -12.10
C SER A 52 0.41 -6.87 -12.17
N LEU A 53 0.46 -6.12 -11.06
CA LEU A 53 0.08 -4.71 -11.02
C LEU A 53 0.94 -3.87 -11.96
N ILE A 54 2.26 -3.98 -11.87
CA ILE A 54 3.17 -3.21 -12.73
C ILE A 54 3.01 -3.57 -14.20
N ARG A 55 2.88 -4.85 -14.53
CA ARG A 55 2.70 -5.31 -15.91
C ARG A 55 1.40 -4.80 -16.52
N ARG A 56 0.30 -4.86 -15.77
CA ARG A 56 -1.04 -4.52 -16.25
C ARG A 56 -1.31 -3.03 -16.25
N TYR A 57 -0.90 -2.33 -15.21
CA TYR A 57 -1.27 -0.93 -14.97
C TYR A 57 -0.09 0.05 -14.99
N GLY A 58 1.14 -0.42 -15.17
CA GLY A 58 2.34 0.41 -15.07
C GLY A 58 2.35 1.57 -16.06
N ALA A 59 1.94 1.35 -17.32
CA ALA A 59 1.84 2.40 -18.32
C ALA A 59 0.76 3.44 -17.94
N TYR A 60 -0.42 2.98 -17.55
CA TYR A 60 -1.51 3.83 -17.07
C TYR A 60 -1.12 4.68 -15.88
N LEU A 61 -0.50 4.07 -14.86
CA LEU A 61 -0.11 4.76 -13.63
C LEU A 61 0.97 5.83 -13.85
N LYS A 62 1.83 5.67 -14.86
CA LYS A 62 2.85 6.67 -15.21
C LYS A 62 2.23 7.95 -15.80
N THR A 63 1.09 7.85 -16.47
CA THR A 63 0.41 8.98 -17.11
C THR A 63 -0.54 9.72 -16.15
N GLN A 64 -0.78 9.17 -14.98
CA GLN A 64 -1.69 9.73 -13.98
C GLN A 64 -0.95 10.47 -12.87
N PRO A 65 -1.61 11.42 -12.17
CA PRO A 65 -1.07 12.03 -10.96
C PRO A 65 -0.72 11.00 -9.86
N LYS A 66 -1.18 9.77 -10.02
CA LYS A 66 -1.01 8.61 -9.12
C LYS A 66 0.30 7.84 -9.32
N SER A 67 1.32 8.42 -9.92
CA SER A 67 2.66 7.80 -10.05
C SER A 67 3.28 7.38 -8.71
N HIS A 68 2.79 7.92 -7.59
CA HIS A 68 3.16 7.49 -6.25
C HIS A 68 2.88 6.00 -5.99
N ILE A 69 1.89 5.41 -6.66
CA ILE A 69 1.56 3.98 -6.56
C ILE A 69 2.74 3.11 -6.98
N ILE A 70 3.36 3.40 -8.13
CA ILE A 70 4.54 2.66 -8.60
C ILE A 70 5.71 2.80 -7.62
N ARG A 71 5.89 3.99 -7.08
CA ARG A 71 6.95 4.26 -6.09
C ARG A 71 6.71 3.49 -4.80
N PHE A 72 5.46 3.46 -4.34
CA PHE A 72 5.07 2.65 -3.17
C PHE A 72 5.36 1.17 -3.39
N VAL A 73 4.97 0.60 -4.53
CA VAL A 73 5.27 -0.81 -4.87
C VAL A 73 6.77 -1.08 -4.82
N LYS A 74 7.60 -0.15 -5.29
CA LYS A 74 9.06 -0.28 -5.20
C LYS A 74 9.56 -0.32 -3.75
N LEU A 75 8.99 0.50 -2.88
CA LEU A 75 9.31 0.50 -1.44
C LEU A 75 8.89 -0.80 -0.77
N VAL A 76 7.70 -1.30 -1.06
CA VAL A 76 7.21 -2.57 -0.52
C VAL A 76 8.06 -3.75 -0.98
N ARG A 77 8.47 -3.76 -2.25
CA ARG A 77 9.42 -4.76 -2.77
C ARG A 77 10.76 -4.71 -2.05
N TYR A 78 11.26 -3.52 -1.80
CA TYR A 78 12.49 -3.36 -1.03
C TYR A 78 12.33 -3.90 0.39
N TYR A 79 11.20 -3.60 1.04
CA TYR A 79 10.87 -4.16 2.34
C TYR A 79 10.81 -5.69 2.33
N CYS A 80 10.13 -6.30 1.35
CA CYS A 80 10.04 -7.76 1.24
C CYS A 80 11.43 -8.41 1.09
N ARG A 81 12.34 -7.77 0.36
CA ARG A 81 13.69 -8.27 0.10
C ARG A 81 14.65 -8.06 1.28
N TYR A 82 14.48 -6.96 2.00
CA TYR A 82 15.36 -6.54 3.10
C TYR A 82 14.52 -6.09 4.32
N PRO A 83 13.78 -7.01 4.96
CA PRO A 83 12.85 -6.64 6.04
C PRO A 83 13.55 -6.01 7.25
N GLU A 84 14.82 -6.34 7.48
CA GLU A 84 15.63 -5.77 8.56
C GLU A 84 16.01 -4.30 8.33
N GLU A 85 15.95 -3.83 7.09
CA GLU A 85 16.26 -2.45 6.72
C GLU A 85 15.11 -1.47 7.01
N VAL A 86 13.88 -1.98 7.19
CA VAL A 86 12.67 -1.17 7.33
C VAL A 86 12.70 -0.21 8.52
N THR A 87 13.44 -0.57 9.58
CA THR A 87 13.57 0.25 10.80
C THR A 87 14.74 1.23 10.75
N ARG A 88 15.54 1.21 9.68
CA ARG A 88 16.71 2.07 9.54
C ARG A 88 16.33 3.44 9.00
N GLU A 89 17.06 4.47 9.44
CA GLU A 89 16.88 5.86 8.98
C GLU A 89 16.98 6.00 7.46
N LYS A 90 17.86 5.24 6.82
CA LYS A 90 18.02 5.22 5.37
C LYS A 90 16.73 4.81 4.65
N PHE A 91 15.96 3.87 5.20
CA PHE A 91 14.68 3.47 4.65
C PHE A 91 13.63 4.56 4.89
N ALA A 92 13.58 5.16 6.09
CA ALA A 92 12.70 6.28 6.40
C ALA A 92 12.92 7.45 5.43
N ASN A 93 14.16 7.82 5.18
CA ASN A 93 14.50 8.88 4.22
C ASN A 93 14.04 8.53 2.79
N LYS A 94 14.13 7.27 2.38
CA LYS A 94 13.58 6.82 1.09
C LYS A 94 12.07 6.96 1.02
N VAL A 95 11.36 6.60 2.09
CA VAL A 95 9.91 6.72 2.17
C VAL A 95 9.50 8.18 2.07
N ASP A 96 10.11 9.06 2.87
CA ASP A 96 9.82 10.50 2.89
C ASP A 96 10.11 11.19 1.55
N ALA A 97 11.19 10.78 0.87
CA ALA A 97 11.51 11.28 -0.47
C ALA A 97 10.53 10.79 -1.55
N THR A 98 9.91 9.65 -1.33
CA THR A 98 9.05 8.97 -2.33
C THR A 98 7.58 9.31 -2.15
N ILE A 99 7.12 9.36 -0.91
CA ILE A 99 5.72 9.60 -0.52
C ILE A 99 5.69 10.88 0.30
N LYS A 100 5.46 12.00 -0.38
CA LYS A 100 5.15 13.26 0.31
C LYS A 100 3.69 13.21 0.74
N TRP A 101 3.45 12.71 1.93
CA TRP A 101 2.13 12.77 2.54
C TRP A 101 1.82 14.20 2.97
N LYS A 102 0.82 14.79 2.33
CA LYS A 102 0.25 16.08 2.74
C LYS A 102 -1.18 15.84 3.21
N PRO A 103 -1.46 15.93 4.50
CA PRO A 103 -2.80 15.65 5.06
C PRO A 103 -3.91 16.52 4.45
N SER A 104 -3.57 17.74 4.01
CA SER A 104 -4.53 18.73 3.48
C SER A 104 -4.94 18.49 2.02
N GLU A 105 -4.23 17.66 1.27
CA GLU A 105 -4.46 17.47 -0.16
C GLU A 105 -5.11 16.12 -0.50
N GLN A 106 -5.30 15.23 0.49
CA GLN A 106 -5.70 13.87 0.18
C GLN A 106 -6.79 13.36 1.11
N GLU A 107 -7.99 13.40 0.60
CA GLU A 107 -9.15 12.67 1.13
C GLU A 107 -9.09 11.15 0.82
N ASP A 108 -7.99 10.66 0.26
CA ASP A 108 -7.83 9.23 -0.06
C ASP A 108 -7.45 8.43 1.19
N LEU A 109 -8.48 8.02 1.92
CA LEU A 109 -8.37 7.17 3.11
C LEU A 109 -7.62 5.85 2.82
N PHE A 110 -7.72 5.35 1.59
CA PHE A 110 -7.06 4.13 1.22
C PHE A 110 -5.54 4.32 1.15
N LEU A 111 -5.08 5.37 0.49
CA LEU A 111 -3.66 5.71 0.45
C LEU A 111 -3.11 6.00 1.85
N MET A 112 -3.87 6.67 2.70
CA MET A 112 -3.50 6.90 4.10
C MET A 112 -3.30 5.57 4.84
N THR A 113 -4.18 4.60 4.65
CA THR A 113 -4.08 3.29 5.31
C THR A 113 -2.83 2.53 4.87
N ILE A 114 -2.51 2.54 3.58
CA ILE A 114 -1.31 1.91 3.02
C ILE A 114 -0.03 2.56 3.56
N PHE A 115 0.00 3.89 3.62
CA PHE A 115 1.11 4.64 4.19
C PHE A 115 1.27 4.36 5.69
N ALA A 116 0.16 4.34 6.44
CA ALA A 116 0.14 4.00 7.85
C ALA A 116 0.66 2.57 8.11
N TRP A 117 0.30 1.62 7.25
CA TRP A 117 0.80 0.25 7.35
C TRP A 117 2.33 0.21 7.20
N LEU A 118 2.89 0.83 6.17
CA LEU A 118 4.34 0.88 5.97
C LEU A 118 5.04 1.57 7.16
N LYS A 119 4.48 2.67 7.64
CA LYS A 119 5.00 3.41 8.79
C LYS A 119 4.93 2.59 10.09
N SER A 120 3.91 1.76 10.26
CA SER A 120 3.80 0.84 11.41
C SER A 120 4.96 -0.17 11.43
N LYS A 121 5.39 -0.66 10.26
CA LYS A 121 6.56 -1.54 10.14
C LYS A 121 7.87 -0.80 10.45
N MET A 122 8.02 0.42 9.96
CA MET A 122 9.19 1.26 10.22
C MET A 122 9.37 1.59 11.70
N GLN A 123 8.28 1.89 12.38
CA GLN A 123 8.28 2.32 13.78
C GLN A 123 8.07 1.16 14.78
N LYS A 124 7.84 -0.06 14.30
CA LYS A 124 7.44 -1.20 15.13
C LYS A 124 6.24 -0.89 16.05
N LYS A 125 5.30 -0.11 15.52
CA LYS A 125 4.07 0.27 16.22
C LYS A 125 2.88 -0.49 15.67
N ASN A 126 1.83 -0.59 16.47
CA ASN A 126 0.54 -1.09 16.02
C ASN A 126 -0.06 -0.13 14.95
N LEU A 127 -0.62 -0.69 13.88
CA LEU A 127 -1.22 0.06 12.79
C LEU A 127 -2.27 1.08 13.27
N TYR A 128 -3.13 0.69 14.20
CA TYR A 128 -4.16 1.57 14.75
C TYR A 128 -3.58 2.82 15.41
N LYS A 129 -2.50 2.66 16.19
CA LYS A 129 -1.80 3.80 16.82
C LYS A 129 -1.23 4.76 15.76
N VAL A 130 -0.64 4.23 14.69
CA VAL A 130 -0.08 5.04 13.60
C VAL A 130 -1.20 5.81 12.88
N VAL A 131 -2.33 5.19 12.62
CA VAL A 131 -3.50 5.86 12.01
C VAL A 131 -3.99 7.01 12.89
N LEU A 132 -4.12 6.78 14.21
CA LEU A 132 -4.50 7.84 15.14
C LEU A 132 -3.52 9.01 15.15
N GLU A 133 -2.22 8.77 15.15
CA GLU A 133 -1.19 9.81 15.09
C GLU A 133 -1.30 10.63 13.79
N LEU A 134 -1.53 9.99 12.66
CA LEU A 134 -1.70 10.68 11.36
C LEU A 134 -2.93 11.57 11.34
N VAL A 135 -4.04 11.09 11.88
CA VAL A 135 -5.31 11.85 11.94
C VAL A 135 -5.18 13.04 12.90
N SER A 136 -4.58 12.85 14.09
CA SER A 136 -4.39 13.91 15.08
C SER A 136 -3.49 15.04 14.53
N ASN A 137 -2.38 14.70 13.89
CA ASN A 137 -1.47 15.69 13.29
C ASN A 137 -2.12 16.45 12.13
N SER A 138 -3.11 15.88 11.47
CA SER A 138 -3.89 16.55 10.42
C SER A 138 -4.82 17.61 11.01
N SER A 139 -5.41 17.34 12.18
CA SER A 139 -6.33 18.26 12.85
C SER A 139 -5.62 19.48 13.43
N GLU A 140 -4.38 19.35 13.92
CA GLU A 140 -3.59 20.44 14.47
C GLU A 140 -3.10 21.43 13.41
N LYS A 141 -2.92 21.01 12.17
CA LYS A 141 -2.46 21.86 11.06
C LYS A 141 -3.58 22.68 10.39
N ASN A 142 -4.84 22.32 10.66
CA ASN A 142 -6.02 23.02 10.13
C ASN A 142 -6.61 24.06 11.11
N ASN A 143 -6.02 24.21 12.28
CA ASN A 143 -6.30 25.26 13.26
C ASN A 143 -5.17 26.31 13.27
#